data_5489e212e01260e68ec6c4d8eea6ec90
#
_entry.id   5489e212e01260e68ec6c4d8eea6ec90
#
_cell.length_a   1.000
_cell.length_b   1.000
_cell.length_c   1.000
_cell.angle_alpha   90.00
_cell.angle_beta   90.00
_cell.angle_gamma   90.00
#
_symmetry.space_group_name_H-M   'P 1'
#
loop_
_entity.id
_entity.type
_entity.pdbx_description
1 polymer ?
#
loop_
_entity_poly.entity_id
_entity_poly.type
_entity_poly.pdbx_seq_one_letter_code
_entity_poly.pdbx_strand_id
1 'polypeptide(L)'
;EEDDAKKEQAAFSMKNIVSVLKLPGTWMISALIFFCYSFTSAGSGYLGAYTTSVLGISATQASLFAIIRNYIIAAIMTFLIGFISDKIGSKSKTLGIYLMVSSILCVALIVTKSVAVLCIAVSFAFAIVYSGMRGIYFATLGEVGIPLKYTGIATGVISALCYLPDVYFAKLAGSWIDKFGNKGYDYIWMWAIGCGILGVIVALITTRYAKRLKAEEN
;
A
#
# COMPACT_ATOMS: atom_id res chain seq x y z
N GLU A 1 -6.89 -6.79 35.69
CA GLU A 1 -7.85 -6.10 34.78
C GLU A 1 -7.85 -4.58 34.96
N GLU A 2 -7.96 -4.04 36.20
CA GLU A 2 -7.99 -2.59 36.46
C GLU A 2 -6.62 -1.92 36.26
N ASP A 3 -5.54 -2.62 36.54
CA ASP A 3 -4.16 -2.15 36.28
C ASP A 3 -3.79 -2.20 34.80
N ASP A 4 -4.33 -3.14 34.04
CA ASP A 4 -4.12 -3.22 32.61
C ASP A 4 -4.94 -2.17 31.86
N ALA A 5 -6.15 -1.88 32.30
CA ALA A 5 -6.98 -0.78 31.80
C ALA A 5 -6.34 0.60 32.11
N LYS A 6 -5.73 0.78 33.28
CA LYS A 6 -4.98 2.01 33.60
C LYS A 6 -3.70 2.16 32.80
N LYS A 7 -3.00 1.06 32.48
CA LYS A 7 -1.85 1.05 31.57
C LYS A 7 -2.24 1.35 30.12
N GLU A 8 -3.37 0.83 29.64
CA GLU A 8 -3.91 1.17 28.32
C GLU A 8 -4.37 2.63 28.22
N GLN A 9 -5.05 3.17 29.26
CA GLN A 9 -5.42 4.59 29.30
C GLN A 9 -4.21 5.51 29.39
N ALA A 10 -3.16 5.15 30.15
CA ALA A 10 -1.90 5.88 30.19
C ALA A 10 -1.14 5.82 28.86
N ALA A 11 -1.28 4.72 28.09
CA ALA A 11 -0.72 4.60 26.76
C ALA A 11 -1.39 5.57 25.77
N PHE A 12 -2.69 5.85 25.89
CA PHE A 12 -3.46 6.71 24.98
C PHE A 12 -3.51 8.19 25.41
N SER A 13 -2.51 8.66 26.11
CA SER A 13 -2.41 10.07 26.51
C SER A 13 -2.12 10.96 25.29
N MET A 14 -2.78 12.15 25.23
CA MET A 14 -2.47 13.20 24.24
C MET A 14 -0.98 13.55 24.20
N LYS A 15 -0.29 13.48 25.32
CA LYS A 15 1.17 13.68 25.43
C LYS A 15 1.93 12.63 24.58
N ASN A 16 1.48 11.38 24.58
CA ASN A 16 2.11 10.30 23.84
C ASN A 16 1.83 10.43 22.33
N ILE A 17 0.63 10.86 21.94
CA ILE A 17 0.29 11.18 20.54
C ILE A 17 1.22 12.28 20.00
N VAL A 18 1.36 13.37 20.76
CA VAL A 18 2.26 14.48 20.38
C VAL A 18 3.72 14.00 20.32
N SER A 19 4.14 13.10 21.21
CA SER A 19 5.48 12.53 21.18
C SER A 19 5.74 11.73 19.91
N VAL A 20 4.77 10.91 19.46
CA VAL A 20 4.84 10.14 18.23
C VAL A 20 4.86 11.06 16.99
N LEU A 21 4.05 12.11 16.98
CA LEU A 21 4.01 13.10 15.89
C LEU A 21 5.32 13.89 15.73
N LYS A 22 6.12 14.01 16.80
CA LYS A 22 7.44 14.66 16.76
C LYS A 22 8.53 13.77 16.15
N LEU A 23 8.30 12.46 16.02
CA LEU A 23 9.29 11.53 15.47
C LEU A 23 9.30 11.64 13.92
N PRO A 24 10.44 11.93 13.29
CA PRO A 24 10.55 11.97 11.82
C PRO A 24 10.12 10.65 11.17
N GLY A 25 10.43 9.52 11.83
CA GLY A 25 10.04 8.19 11.37
C GLY A 25 8.54 8.02 11.18
N THR A 26 7.70 8.66 12.01
CA THR A 26 6.24 8.62 11.88
C THR A 26 5.77 9.18 10.53
N TRP A 27 6.30 10.32 10.12
CA TRP A 27 5.93 10.96 8.85
C TRP A 27 6.47 10.20 7.64
N MET A 28 7.69 9.69 7.73
CA MET A 28 8.30 8.87 6.68
C MET A 28 7.48 7.60 6.43
N ILE A 29 7.10 6.89 7.49
CA ILE A 29 6.29 5.67 7.36
C ILE A 29 4.86 6.00 6.93
N SER A 30 4.24 7.06 7.44
CA SER A 30 2.92 7.49 6.98
C SER A 30 2.89 7.76 5.47
N ALA A 31 3.88 8.50 4.97
CA ALA A 31 4.00 8.77 3.54
C ALA A 31 4.27 7.49 2.73
N LEU A 32 5.16 6.62 3.22
CA LEU A 32 5.48 5.36 2.54
C LEU A 32 4.25 4.46 2.43
N ILE A 33 3.51 4.27 3.54
CA ILE A 33 2.31 3.44 3.55
C ILE A 33 1.20 4.09 2.73
N PHE A 34 1.05 5.42 2.77
CA PHE A 34 0.09 6.15 1.91
C PHE A 34 0.26 5.79 0.43
N PHE A 35 1.49 5.82 -0.07
CA PHE A 35 1.77 5.46 -1.46
C PHE A 35 1.55 3.96 -1.73
N CYS A 36 1.94 3.07 -0.82
CA CYS A 36 1.64 1.64 -0.93
C CYS A 36 0.12 1.38 -0.94
N TYR A 37 -0.61 2.06 -0.06
CA TYR A 37 -2.06 1.91 0.05
C TYR A 37 -2.81 2.44 -1.16
N SER A 38 -2.27 3.47 -1.83
CA SER A 38 -2.81 3.98 -3.09
C SER A 38 -2.94 2.90 -4.17
N PHE A 39 -1.96 1.98 -4.27
CA PHE A 39 -2.06 0.83 -5.18
C PHE A 39 -3.11 -0.19 -4.73
N THR A 40 -3.23 -0.43 -3.43
CA THR A 40 -4.27 -1.31 -2.89
C THR A 40 -5.66 -0.76 -3.20
N SER A 41 -5.87 0.53 -2.97
CA SER A 41 -7.14 1.22 -3.25
C SER A 41 -7.50 1.17 -4.74
N ALA A 42 -6.53 1.44 -5.63
CA ALA A 42 -6.72 1.33 -7.07
C ALA A 42 -6.97 -0.13 -7.51
N GLY A 43 -6.16 -1.07 -7.05
CA GLY A 43 -6.23 -2.48 -7.45
C GLY A 43 -7.49 -3.18 -6.95
N SER A 44 -7.74 -3.18 -5.63
CA SER A 44 -8.90 -3.87 -5.05
C SER A 44 -10.22 -3.21 -5.45
N GLY A 45 -10.22 -1.87 -5.60
CA GLY A 45 -11.43 -1.11 -5.91
C GLY A 45 -11.84 -1.14 -7.39
N TYR A 46 -10.87 -1.10 -8.31
CA TYR A 46 -11.19 -0.84 -9.72
C TYR A 46 -10.83 -1.94 -10.69
N LEU A 47 -9.99 -2.93 -10.36
CA LEU A 47 -9.67 -4.04 -11.27
C LEU A 47 -10.90 -4.87 -11.68
N GLY A 48 -11.86 -5.06 -10.77
CA GLY A 48 -13.11 -5.76 -11.09
C GLY A 48 -13.90 -5.04 -12.18
N ALA A 49 -14.21 -3.76 -11.96
CA ALA A 49 -14.91 -2.92 -12.93
C ALA A 49 -14.11 -2.72 -14.22
N TYR A 50 -12.79 -2.59 -14.15
CA TYR A 50 -11.91 -2.52 -15.31
C TYR A 50 -12.02 -3.76 -16.18
N THR A 51 -11.99 -4.97 -15.59
CA THR A 51 -12.09 -6.21 -16.35
C THR A 51 -13.45 -6.37 -17.05
N THR A 52 -14.53 -5.91 -16.45
CA THR A 52 -15.85 -5.93 -17.10
C THR A 52 -15.99 -4.86 -18.17
N SER A 53 -15.69 -3.60 -17.82
CA SER A 53 -15.99 -2.45 -18.69
C SER A 53 -15.01 -2.30 -19.84
N VAL A 54 -13.72 -2.61 -19.64
CA VAL A 54 -12.66 -2.41 -20.63
C VAL A 54 -12.37 -3.69 -21.42
N LEU A 55 -12.32 -4.84 -20.73
CA LEU A 55 -11.95 -6.12 -21.36
C LEU A 55 -13.17 -6.94 -21.81
N GLY A 56 -14.39 -6.51 -21.49
CA GLY A 56 -15.62 -7.22 -21.86
C GLY A 56 -15.81 -8.57 -21.16
N ILE A 57 -15.15 -8.80 -20.03
CA ILE A 57 -15.28 -10.03 -19.25
C ILE A 57 -16.65 -10.05 -18.56
N SER A 58 -17.31 -11.22 -18.51
CA SER A 58 -18.60 -11.34 -17.82
C SER A 58 -18.50 -10.96 -16.36
N ALA A 59 -19.57 -10.40 -15.77
CA ALA A 59 -19.61 -10.02 -14.35
C ALA A 59 -19.28 -11.19 -13.42
N THR A 60 -19.75 -12.39 -13.76
CA THR A 60 -19.47 -13.62 -12.99
C THR A 60 -17.97 -13.95 -12.99
N GLN A 61 -17.32 -13.92 -14.15
CA GLN A 61 -15.88 -14.18 -14.26
C GLN A 61 -15.06 -13.09 -13.55
N ALA A 62 -15.43 -11.82 -13.71
CA ALA A 62 -14.77 -10.72 -13.03
C ALA A 62 -14.88 -10.83 -11.50
N SER A 63 -16.02 -11.26 -10.98
CA SER A 63 -16.23 -11.52 -9.55
C SER A 63 -15.36 -12.68 -9.05
N LEU A 64 -15.26 -13.77 -9.81
CA LEU A 64 -14.37 -14.88 -9.47
C LEU A 64 -12.90 -14.42 -9.43
N PHE A 65 -12.47 -13.65 -10.43
CA PHE A 65 -11.11 -13.07 -10.44
C PHE A 65 -10.88 -12.14 -9.25
N ALA A 66 -11.88 -11.33 -8.87
CA ALA A 66 -11.79 -10.46 -7.69
C ALA A 66 -11.65 -11.26 -6.40
N ILE A 67 -12.39 -12.36 -6.24
CA ILE A 67 -12.26 -13.28 -5.09
C ILE A 67 -10.84 -13.86 -5.03
N ILE A 68 -10.34 -14.39 -6.13
CA ILE A 68 -8.99 -14.96 -6.18
C ILE A 68 -7.94 -13.90 -5.82
N ARG A 69 -8.03 -12.69 -6.40
CA ARG A 69 -7.07 -11.61 -6.17
C ARG A 69 -7.11 -11.10 -4.71
N ASN A 70 -8.31 -10.79 -4.21
CA ASN A 70 -8.44 -10.06 -2.96
C ASN A 70 -8.42 -10.95 -1.71
N TYR A 71 -8.64 -12.26 -1.87
CA TYR A 71 -8.66 -13.21 -0.75
C TYR A 71 -7.56 -14.26 -0.86
N ILE A 72 -7.50 -15.03 -1.95
CA ILE A 72 -6.55 -16.13 -2.06
C ILE A 72 -5.12 -15.60 -2.22
N ILE A 73 -4.88 -14.76 -3.24
CA ILE A 73 -3.56 -14.17 -3.47
C ILE A 73 -3.15 -13.30 -2.29
N ALA A 74 -4.08 -12.51 -1.74
CA ALA A 74 -3.78 -11.65 -0.60
C ALA A 74 -3.35 -12.46 0.64
N ALA A 75 -4.02 -13.56 0.97
CA ALA A 75 -3.64 -14.42 2.08
C ALA A 75 -2.23 -15.03 1.87
N ILE A 76 -1.98 -15.60 0.69
CA ILE A 76 -0.69 -16.19 0.35
C ILE A 76 0.43 -15.14 0.40
N MET A 77 0.23 -13.99 -0.22
CA MET A 77 1.25 -12.96 -0.32
C MET A 77 1.53 -12.27 1.01
N THR A 78 0.51 -12.07 1.86
CA THR A 78 0.71 -11.54 3.21
C THR A 78 1.62 -12.44 4.05
N PHE A 79 1.52 -13.76 3.86
CA PHE A 79 2.41 -14.72 4.53
C PHE A 79 3.81 -14.74 3.91
N LEU A 80 3.91 -14.82 2.58
CA LEU A 80 5.19 -14.98 1.88
C LEU A 80 6.07 -13.73 1.93
N ILE A 81 5.47 -12.55 1.98
CA ILE A 81 6.23 -11.29 1.88
C ILE A 81 7.16 -11.08 3.06
N GLY A 82 6.84 -11.62 4.25
CA GLY A 82 7.72 -11.61 5.40
C GLY A 82 9.07 -12.24 5.07
N PHE A 83 9.07 -13.45 4.53
CA PHE A 83 10.29 -14.17 4.13
C PHE A 83 11.08 -13.43 3.05
N ILE A 84 10.38 -12.87 2.05
CA ILE A 84 11.02 -12.08 0.97
C ILE A 84 11.71 -10.84 1.58
N SER A 85 11.01 -10.14 2.46
CA SER A 85 11.50 -8.94 3.11
C SER A 85 12.71 -9.21 4.01
N ASP A 86 12.69 -10.31 4.76
CA ASP A 86 13.80 -10.71 5.63
C ASP A 86 15.03 -11.08 4.81
N LYS A 87 14.84 -11.73 3.65
CA LYS A 87 15.93 -12.03 2.70
C LYS A 87 16.55 -10.79 2.06
N ILE A 88 15.76 -9.72 1.83
CA ILE A 88 16.23 -8.42 1.34
C ILE A 88 16.94 -7.63 2.46
N GLY A 89 16.61 -7.92 3.72
CA GLY A 89 17.22 -7.31 4.91
C GLY A 89 16.73 -5.90 5.26
N SER A 90 15.66 -5.40 4.58
CA SER A 90 15.00 -4.14 4.91
C SER A 90 13.59 -4.10 4.36
N LYS A 91 12.62 -3.85 5.22
CA LYS A 91 11.20 -3.76 4.88
C LYS A 91 10.89 -2.53 4.02
N SER A 92 11.48 -1.39 4.37
CA SER A 92 11.35 -0.14 3.60
C SER A 92 11.93 -0.28 2.18
N LYS A 93 13.06 -0.97 2.02
CA LYS A 93 13.64 -1.27 0.70
C LYS A 93 12.75 -2.20 -0.10
N THR A 94 12.17 -3.24 0.53
CA THR A 94 11.23 -4.17 -0.10
C THR A 94 10.00 -3.43 -0.61
N LEU A 95 9.41 -2.55 0.19
CA LEU A 95 8.27 -1.71 -0.24
C LEU A 95 8.65 -0.83 -1.44
N GLY A 96 9.85 -0.25 -1.47
CA GLY A 96 10.33 0.53 -2.61
C GLY A 96 10.41 -0.29 -3.91
N ILE A 97 10.90 -1.53 -3.83
CA ILE A 97 10.93 -2.46 -4.98
C ILE A 97 9.52 -2.79 -5.44
N TYR A 98 8.61 -3.09 -4.51
CA TYR A 98 7.23 -3.42 -4.81
C TYR A 98 6.45 -2.24 -5.42
N LEU A 99 6.70 -1.00 -4.95
CA LEU A 99 6.15 0.23 -5.54
C LEU A 99 6.63 0.42 -6.99
N MET A 100 7.90 0.17 -7.25
CA MET A 100 8.46 0.25 -8.61
C MET A 100 7.82 -0.80 -9.53
N VAL A 101 7.76 -2.05 -9.09
CA VAL A 101 7.13 -3.15 -9.86
C VAL A 101 5.64 -2.88 -10.08
N SER A 102 4.91 -2.40 -9.06
CA SER A 102 3.49 -2.01 -9.21
C SER A 102 3.30 -0.91 -10.25
N SER A 103 4.19 0.08 -10.29
CA SER A 103 4.13 1.15 -11.29
C SER A 103 4.32 0.61 -12.70
N ILE A 104 5.28 -0.31 -12.90
CA ILE A 104 5.50 -0.98 -14.18
C ILE A 104 4.25 -1.79 -14.59
N LEU A 105 3.64 -2.51 -13.64
CA LEU A 105 2.44 -3.29 -13.90
C LEU A 105 1.22 -2.39 -14.23
N CYS A 106 1.11 -1.20 -13.64
CA CYS A 106 0.09 -0.22 -14.04
C CYS A 106 0.29 0.28 -15.49
N VAL A 107 1.54 0.52 -15.91
CA VAL A 107 1.84 0.80 -17.33
C VAL A 107 1.43 -0.38 -18.20
N ALA A 108 1.77 -1.60 -17.79
CA ALA A 108 1.39 -2.81 -18.52
C ALA A 108 -0.14 -2.97 -18.62
N LEU A 109 -0.94 -2.66 -17.59
CA LEU A 109 -2.40 -2.66 -17.66
C LEU A 109 -2.94 -1.71 -18.76
N ILE A 110 -2.35 -0.51 -18.88
CA ILE A 110 -2.74 0.46 -19.90
C ILE A 110 -2.40 -0.05 -21.30
N VAL A 111 -1.20 -0.61 -21.49
CA VAL A 111 -0.70 -1.02 -22.81
C VAL A 111 -1.34 -2.32 -23.28
N THR A 112 -1.60 -3.26 -22.38
CA THR A 112 -2.09 -4.60 -22.72
C THR A 112 -3.61 -4.71 -22.86
N LYS A 113 -4.36 -3.63 -22.60
CA LYS A 113 -5.84 -3.65 -22.63
C LYS A 113 -6.48 -4.13 -23.93
N SER A 114 -5.76 -4.07 -25.05
CA SER A 114 -6.22 -4.60 -26.34
C SER A 114 -6.18 -6.13 -26.43
N VAL A 115 -5.45 -6.80 -25.51
CA VAL A 115 -5.30 -8.27 -25.46
C VAL A 115 -5.79 -8.75 -24.11
N ALA A 116 -7.08 -9.09 -24.02
CA ALA A 116 -7.76 -9.40 -22.76
C ALA A 116 -7.03 -10.44 -21.90
N VAL A 117 -6.56 -11.54 -22.48
CA VAL A 117 -5.86 -12.61 -21.75
C VAL A 117 -4.57 -12.09 -21.10
N LEU A 118 -3.79 -11.30 -21.84
CA LEU A 118 -2.55 -10.72 -21.33
C LEU A 118 -2.84 -9.71 -20.22
N CYS A 119 -3.84 -8.85 -20.41
CA CYS A 119 -4.22 -7.85 -19.42
C CYS A 119 -4.75 -8.50 -18.12
N ILE A 120 -5.50 -9.61 -18.21
CA ILE A 120 -5.91 -10.41 -17.06
C ILE A 120 -4.69 -10.96 -16.32
N ALA A 121 -3.72 -11.55 -17.03
CA ALA A 121 -2.48 -12.05 -16.41
C ALA A 121 -1.72 -10.93 -15.68
N VAL A 122 -1.58 -9.75 -16.31
CA VAL A 122 -0.99 -8.56 -15.68
C VAL A 122 -1.78 -8.14 -14.44
N SER A 123 -3.12 -8.21 -14.47
CA SER A 123 -3.94 -7.86 -13.30
C SER A 123 -3.73 -8.79 -12.10
N PHE A 124 -3.46 -10.07 -12.35
CA PHE A 124 -3.08 -11.02 -11.31
C PHE A 124 -1.67 -10.77 -10.77
N ALA A 125 -0.70 -10.48 -11.65
CA ALA A 125 0.64 -10.08 -11.24
C ALA A 125 0.60 -8.80 -10.38
N PHE A 126 -0.21 -7.82 -10.75
CA PHE A 126 -0.42 -6.60 -9.97
C PHE A 126 -1.03 -6.91 -8.58
N ALA A 127 -2.00 -7.85 -8.51
CA ALA A 127 -2.61 -8.27 -7.26
C ALA A 127 -1.58 -8.92 -6.30
N ILE A 128 -0.67 -9.73 -6.83
CA ILE A 128 0.44 -10.33 -6.05
C ILE A 128 1.27 -9.22 -5.38
N VAL A 129 1.62 -8.19 -6.13
CA VAL A 129 2.51 -7.14 -5.64
C VAL A 129 1.83 -6.23 -4.63
N TYR A 130 0.64 -5.69 -4.91
CA TYR A 130 -0.02 -4.80 -3.94
C TYR A 130 -0.46 -5.54 -2.66
N SER A 131 -0.83 -6.81 -2.75
CA SER A 131 -1.15 -7.63 -1.58
C SER A 131 0.07 -7.89 -0.71
N GLY A 132 1.25 -8.10 -1.34
CA GLY A 132 2.50 -8.22 -0.62
C GLY A 132 2.86 -6.96 0.16
N MET A 133 2.74 -5.77 -0.44
CA MET A 133 2.97 -4.51 0.30
C MET A 133 2.14 -4.43 1.57
N ARG A 134 0.86 -4.81 1.49
CA ARG A 134 -0.05 -4.78 2.62
C ARG A 134 0.39 -5.66 3.80
N GLY A 135 1.11 -6.76 3.54
CA GLY A 135 1.59 -7.68 4.57
C GLY A 135 2.72 -7.13 5.44
N ILE A 136 3.51 -6.16 4.94
CA ILE A 136 4.72 -5.71 5.65
C ILE A 136 4.77 -4.22 5.97
N TYR A 137 3.87 -3.37 5.48
CA TYR A 137 4.07 -1.94 5.61
C TYR A 137 4.08 -1.46 7.08
N PHE A 138 3.28 -2.02 7.99
CA PHE A 138 3.38 -1.68 9.42
C PHE A 138 4.60 -2.29 10.12
N ALA A 139 5.18 -3.35 9.58
CA ALA A 139 6.42 -3.90 10.12
C ALA A 139 7.64 -2.98 9.90
N THR A 140 7.51 -1.93 9.08
CA THR A 140 8.54 -0.89 8.90
C THR A 140 8.71 0.05 10.11
N LEU A 141 7.73 0.09 11.04
CA LEU A 141 7.81 0.94 12.23
C LEU A 141 9.08 0.69 13.05
N GLY A 142 9.49 -0.58 13.17
CA GLY A 142 10.72 -0.96 13.86
C GLY A 142 12.00 -0.50 13.17
N GLU A 143 11.98 -0.18 11.87
CA GLU A 143 13.18 0.26 11.14
C GLU A 143 13.51 1.74 11.34
N VAL A 144 12.53 2.56 11.77
CA VAL A 144 12.68 4.02 11.88
C VAL A 144 12.77 4.54 13.32
N GLY A 145 13.12 3.67 14.26
CA GLY A 145 13.37 4.05 15.64
C GLY A 145 12.12 4.45 16.44
N ILE A 146 10.93 3.96 16.06
CA ILE A 146 9.72 4.14 16.87
C ILE A 146 9.80 3.18 18.06
N PRO A 147 9.85 3.71 19.32
CA PRO A 147 9.96 2.88 20.51
C PRO A 147 8.78 1.92 20.63
N LEU A 148 9.04 0.67 21.06
CA LEU A 148 8.02 -0.39 21.20
C LEU A 148 6.81 0.06 22.03
N LYS A 149 7.03 0.83 23.10
CA LYS A 149 5.97 1.39 23.95
C LYS A 149 4.99 2.32 23.22
N TYR A 150 5.37 2.86 22.07
CA TYR A 150 4.55 3.76 21.27
C TYR A 150 3.99 3.11 20.01
N THR A 151 4.30 1.84 19.75
CA THR A 151 3.90 1.16 18.50
C THR A 151 2.39 1.21 18.25
N GLY A 152 1.55 0.97 19.26
CA GLY A 152 0.09 1.04 19.14
C GLY A 152 -0.41 2.43 18.75
N ILE A 153 0.09 3.48 19.44
CA ILE A 153 -0.27 4.88 19.14
C ILE A 153 0.24 5.28 17.76
N ALA A 154 1.49 4.93 17.46
CA ALA A 154 2.08 5.21 16.15
C ALA A 154 1.29 4.55 15.02
N THR A 155 0.90 3.28 15.17
CA THR A 155 0.05 2.58 14.21
C THR A 155 -1.28 3.31 14.01
N GLY A 156 -1.94 3.76 15.08
CA GLY A 156 -3.20 4.51 15.00
C GLY A 156 -3.04 5.84 14.24
N VAL A 157 -2.03 6.64 14.60
CA VAL A 157 -1.73 7.93 13.95
C VAL A 157 -1.37 7.72 12.47
N ILE A 158 -0.49 6.76 12.18
CA ILE A 158 -0.07 6.44 10.83
C ILE A 158 -1.26 5.95 9.99
N SER A 159 -2.13 5.09 10.57
CA SER A 159 -3.34 4.61 9.87
C SER A 159 -4.26 5.73 9.45
N ALA A 160 -4.48 6.74 10.32
CA ALA A 160 -5.30 7.90 9.99
C ALA A 160 -4.75 8.69 8.77
N LEU A 161 -3.43 8.75 8.63
CA LEU A 161 -2.77 9.45 7.52
C LEU A 161 -2.66 8.60 6.25
N CYS A 162 -2.31 7.32 6.39
CA CYS A 162 -2.03 6.47 5.23
C CYS A 162 -3.29 5.99 4.50
N TYR A 163 -4.46 5.97 5.16
CA TYR A 163 -5.74 5.60 4.55
C TYR A 163 -6.52 6.80 3.97
N LEU A 164 -5.92 7.98 3.92
CA LEU A 164 -6.51 9.14 3.25
C LEU A 164 -6.95 8.88 1.80
N PRO A 165 -6.29 8.01 0.99
CA PRO A 165 -6.81 7.68 -0.33
C PRO A 165 -8.27 7.23 -0.34
N ASP A 166 -8.75 6.49 0.65
CA ASP A 166 -10.15 6.05 0.72
C ASP A 166 -11.14 7.23 0.84
N VAL A 167 -10.70 8.37 1.36
CA VAL A 167 -11.56 9.56 1.55
C VAL A 167 -11.83 10.26 0.23
N TYR A 168 -10.84 10.39 -0.65
CA TYR A 168 -10.95 11.21 -1.86
C TYR A 168 -10.86 10.43 -3.16
N PHE A 169 -10.18 9.29 -3.17
CA PHE A 169 -9.85 8.59 -4.41
C PHE A 169 -11.08 8.02 -5.11
N ALA A 170 -12.06 7.50 -4.37
CA ALA A 170 -13.29 7.00 -4.96
C ALA A 170 -14.05 8.10 -5.74
N LYS A 171 -14.12 9.32 -5.20
CA LYS A 171 -14.72 10.47 -5.87
C LYS A 171 -13.92 10.88 -7.12
N LEU A 172 -12.59 10.90 -7.01
CA LEU A 172 -11.70 11.27 -8.10
C LEU A 172 -11.81 10.26 -9.25
N ALA A 173 -11.68 8.97 -8.95
CA ALA A 173 -11.75 7.90 -9.94
C ALA A 173 -13.14 7.81 -10.58
N GLY A 174 -14.23 7.96 -9.78
CA GLY A 174 -15.59 8.04 -10.30
C GLY A 174 -15.75 9.19 -11.30
N SER A 175 -15.27 10.38 -10.97
CA SER A 175 -15.33 11.54 -11.86
C SER A 175 -14.60 11.33 -13.19
N TRP A 176 -13.49 10.59 -13.19
CA TRP A 176 -12.78 10.23 -14.43
C TRP A 176 -13.56 9.23 -15.27
N ILE A 177 -14.17 8.22 -14.63
CA ILE A 177 -15.00 7.22 -15.33
C ILE A 177 -16.25 7.89 -15.89
N ASP A 178 -16.94 8.73 -15.14
CA ASP A 178 -18.13 9.45 -15.58
C ASP A 178 -17.84 10.37 -16.76
N LYS A 179 -16.71 11.07 -16.74
CA LYS A 179 -16.33 12.04 -17.77
C LYS A 179 -15.73 11.40 -19.03
N PHE A 180 -14.96 10.34 -18.88
CA PHE A 180 -14.14 9.78 -19.96
C PHE A 180 -14.51 8.33 -20.31
N GLY A 181 -15.52 7.74 -19.64
CA GLY A 181 -15.92 6.35 -19.85
C GLY A 181 -14.76 5.38 -19.59
N ASN A 182 -14.55 4.41 -20.47
CA ASN A 182 -13.48 3.41 -20.32
C ASN A 182 -12.06 4.01 -20.27
N LYS A 183 -11.83 5.19 -20.85
CA LYS A 183 -10.55 5.91 -20.70
C LYS A 183 -10.31 6.43 -19.27
N GLY A 184 -11.36 6.56 -18.47
CA GLY A 184 -11.24 6.94 -17.05
C GLY A 184 -10.38 5.97 -16.25
N TYR A 185 -10.35 4.70 -16.63
CA TYR A 185 -9.47 3.71 -15.99
C TYR A 185 -7.99 3.96 -16.28
N ASP A 186 -7.65 4.49 -17.45
CA ASP A 186 -6.26 4.86 -17.75
C ASP A 186 -5.76 5.94 -16.80
N TYR A 187 -6.61 6.92 -16.43
CA TYR A 187 -6.28 7.95 -15.43
C TYR A 187 -6.10 7.38 -14.02
N ILE A 188 -6.86 6.34 -13.66
CA ILE A 188 -6.67 5.63 -12.38
C ILE A 188 -5.27 5.02 -12.32
N TRP A 189 -4.86 4.32 -13.39
CA TRP A 189 -3.53 3.71 -13.44
C TRP A 189 -2.41 4.75 -13.52
N MET A 190 -2.59 5.85 -14.26
CA MET A 190 -1.64 6.97 -14.29
C MET A 190 -1.47 7.62 -12.93
N TRP A 191 -2.55 7.83 -12.18
CA TRP A 191 -2.49 8.32 -10.81
C TRP A 191 -1.71 7.36 -9.90
N ALA A 192 -1.95 6.07 -10.00
CA ALA A 192 -1.21 5.05 -9.27
C ALA A 192 0.29 5.08 -9.61
N ILE A 193 0.65 5.22 -10.90
CA ILE A 193 2.05 5.38 -11.33
C ILE A 193 2.69 6.62 -10.68
N GLY A 194 1.99 7.76 -10.68
CA GLY A 194 2.46 8.97 -10.00
C GLY A 194 2.71 8.75 -8.51
N CYS A 195 1.78 8.10 -7.82
CA CYS A 195 1.96 7.67 -6.42
C CYS A 195 3.17 6.74 -6.26
N GLY A 196 3.37 5.83 -7.21
CA GLY A 196 4.50 4.89 -7.18
C GLY A 196 5.85 5.59 -7.29
N ILE A 197 6.00 6.53 -8.20
CA ILE A 197 7.23 7.31 -8.36
C ILE A 197 7.58 8.05 -7.06
N LEU A 198 6.61 8.76 -6.49
CA LEU A 198 6.79 9.46 -5.22
C LEU A 198 7.07 8.48 -4.07
N GLY A 199 6.37 7.36 -4.05
CA GLY A 199 6.55 6.31 -3.05
C GLY A 199 7.94 5.68 -3.09
N VAL A 200 8.52 5.45 -4.27
CA VAL A 200 9.90 4.96 -4.43
C VAL A 200 10.89 5.97 -3.84
N ILE A 201 10.70 7.26 -4.08
CA ILE A 201 11.55 8.31 -3.51
C ILE A 201 11.48 8.27 -1.97
N VAL A 202 10.27 8.20 -1.42
CA VAL A 202 10.07 8.10 0.04
C VAL A 202 10.69 6.82 0.59
N ALA A 203 10.54 5.67 -0.10
CA ALA A 203 11.16 4.40 0.31
C ALA A 203 12.69 4.49 0.37
N LEU A 204 13.32 5.17 -0.59
CA LEU A 204 14.77 5.39 -0.61
C LEU A 204 15.22 6.27 0.56
N ILE A 205 14.48 7.36 0.85
CA ILE A 205 14.77 8.24 1.98
C ILE A 205 14.62 7.47 3.30
N THR A 206 13.51 6.73 3.46
CA THR A 206 13.24 5.93 4.66
C THR A 206 14.31 4.85 4.88
N THR A 207 14.72 4.16 3.80
CA THR A 207 15.78 3.13 3.87
C THR A 207 17.13 3.73 4.29
N ARG A 208 17.47 4.93 3.79
CA ARG A 208 18.70 5.63 4.18
C ARG A 208 18.64 6.07 5.64
N TYR A 209 17.50 6.58 6.08
CA TYR A 209 17.28 6.98 7.47
C TYR A 209 17.41 5.79 8.43
N ALA A 210 16.75 4.68 8.12
CA ALA A 210 16.83 3.45 8.89
C ALA A 210 18.26 2.91 9.02
N LYS A 211 19.06 3.01 7.94
CA LYS A 211 20.49 2.61 7.98
C LYS A 211 21.33 3.51 8.89
N ARG A 212 21.07 4.81 8.91
CA ARG A 212 21.77 5.75 9.79
C ARG A 212 21.48 5.45 11.26
N LEU A 213 20.22 5.23 11.63
CA LEU A 213 19.84 4.87 12.99
C LEU A 213 20.57 3.61 13.47
N LYS A 214 20.62 2.56 12.63
CA LYS A 214 21.36 1.32 12.97
C LYS A 214 22.87 1.52 13.12
N ALA A 215 23.45 2.48 12.41
CA ALA A 215 24.87 2.80 12.53
C ALA A 215 25.20 3.62 13.77
N GLU A 216 24.25 4.36 14.32
CA GLU A 216 24.38 5.13 15.56
C GLU A 216 24.17 4.26 16.81
N GLU A 217 23.51 3.10 16.69
CA GLU A 217 23.25 2.14 17.77
C GLU A 217 24.41 1.14 17.98
N ASN A 218 25.33 0.98 16.99
CA ASN A 218 26.51 0.12 17.03
C ASN A 218 27.78 0.90 17.33
#